data_8f38e23c6bfdb21d7a97b7b823e1a16d
#
_entry.id   8f38e23c6bfdb21d7a97b7b823e1a16d
#
_cell.length_a   1.000
_cell.length_b   1.000
_cell.length_c   1.000
_cell.angle_alpha   90.00
_cell.angle_beta   90.00
_cell.angle_gamma   90.00
#
_symmetry.space_group_name_H-M   'P 1'
#
loop_
_entity.id
_entity.type
_entity.pdbx_description
1 polymer ?
#
loop_
_entity_poly.entity_id
_entity_poly.type
_entity_poly.pdbx_seq_one_letter_code
_entity_poly.pdbx_strand_id
1 'polypeptide(L)'
;AQAAHAKAKNIRGEFVIAVKGKVVARSPETVNRKLPTGAIEILADELLILNDAKVPPFQLEVAGSENLASEDTRLKYRYLDLRRPQLQHNIRLRAKAVARIREYM
;
A
#
# COMPACT_ATOMS: atom_id res chain seq x y z
N ALA A 1 -6.97 16.49 -18.58
CA ALA A 1 -5.95 16.78 -17.54
C ALA A 1 -6.50 17.65 -16.39
N GLN A 2 -7.11 18.80 -16.62
CA GLN A 2 -7.62 19.67 -15.52
C GLN A 2 -8.70 19.01 -14.65
N ALA A 3 -9.64 18.29 -15.25
CA ALA A 3 -10.70 17.58 -14.51
C ALA A 3 -10.14 16.42 -13.66
N ALA A 4 -9.16 15.69 -14.17
CA ALA A 4 -8.47 14.64 -13.40
C ALA A 4 -7.71 15.22 -12.21
N HIS A 5 -7.01 16.35 -12.39
CA HIS A 5 -6.31 17.05 -11.32
C HIS A 5 -7.26 17.57 -10.23
N ALA A 6 -8.42 18.12 -10.60
CA ALA A 6 -9.42 18.59 -9.63
C ALA A 6 -9.96 17.42 -8.77
N LYS A 7 -10.22 16.27 -9.38
CA LYS A 7 -10.65 15.05 -8.67
C LYS A 7 -9.54 14.50 -7.77
N ALA A 8 -8.28 14.59 -8.21
CA ALA A 8 -7.13 14.10 -7.44
C ALA A 8 -6.97 14.78 -6.07
N LYS A 9 -7.38 16.04 -5.93
CA LYS A 9 -7.33 16.78 -4.65
C LYS A 9 -8.20 16.15 -3.56
N ASN A 10 -9.24 15.42 -3.92
CA ASN A 10 -10.18 14.80 -2.98
C ASN A 10 -9.80 13.34 -2.64
N ILE A 11 -8.77 12.79 -3.27
CA ILE A 11 -8.32 11.41 -3.01
C ILE A 11 -7.60 11.37 -1.67
N ARG A 12 -7.89 10.31 -0.90
CA ARG A 12 -7.24 10.01 0.36
C ARG A 12 -6.65 8.60 0.33
N GLY A 13 -5.87 8.26 1.36
CA GLY A 13 -5.32 6.92 1.52
C GLY A 13 -6.41 5.85 1.48
N GLU A 14 -6.07 4.69 0.93
CA GLU A 14 -6.94 3.50 0.78
C GLU A 14 -8.12 3.66 -0.21
N PHE A 15 -8.24 4.78 -0.91
CA PHE A 15 -9.22 4.89 -2.00
C PHE A 15 -8.86 3.94 -3.15
N VAL A 16 -9.87 3.34 -3.74
CA VAL A 16 -9.72 2.55 -4.97
C VAL A 16 -10.00 3.45 -6.16
N ILE A 17 -9.01 3.62 -7.00
CA ILE A 17 -9.09 4.50 -8.16
C ILE A 17 -8.74 3.76 -9.44
N ALA A 18 -9.34 4.19 -10.54
CA ALA A 18 -8.92 3.81 -11.89
C ALA A 18 -8.36 5.04 -12.60
N VAL A 19 -7.20 4.88 -13.21
CA VAL A 19 -6.52 5.94 -13.96
C VAL A 19 -6.35 5.49 -15.41
N LYS A 20 -6.76 6.34 -16.34
CA LYS A 20 -6.52 6.18 -17.76
C LYS A 20 -5.58 7.29 -18.23
N GLY A 21 -4.53 6.92 -18.94
CA GLY A 21 -3.54 7.89 -19.38
C GLY A 21 -2.42 7.26 -20.20
N LYS A 22 -1.40 8.04 -20.48
CA LYS A 22 -0.22 7.63 -21.25
C LYS A 22 0.95 7.34 -20.32
N VAL A 23 1.61 6.23 -20.56
CA VAL A 23 2.86 5.88 -19.88
C VAL A 23 4.01 6.63 -20.54
N VAL A 24 4.79 7.35 -19.77
CA VAL A 24 5.96 8.10 -20.23
C VAL A 24 7.17 7.80 -19.35
N ALA A 25 8.37 7.98 -19.89
CA ALA A 25 9.59 7.90 -19.12
C ALA A 25 9.70 9.10 -18.16
N ARG A 26 10.13 8.87 -16.93
CA ARG A 26 10.46 9.94 -16.00
C ARG A 26 11.74 10.65 -16.41
N SER A 27 11.83 11.94 -16.08
CA SER A 27 13.08 12.65 -16.20
C SER A 27 14.15 12.03 -15.28
N PRO A 28 15.44 12.09 -15.64
CA PRO A 28 16.52 11.50 -14.82
C PRO A 28 16.50 11.94 -13.34
N GLU A 29 16.02 13.15 -13.09
CA GLU A 29 15.93 13.75 -11.75
C GLU A 29 14.78 13.16 -10.90
N THR A 30 13.72 12.65 -11.55
CA THR A 30 12.50 12.16 -10.89
C THR A 30 12.43 10.63 -10.81
N VAL A 31 13.44 9.93 -11.34
CA VAL A 31 13.51 8.45 -11.28
C VAL A 31 13.56 7.96 -9.83
N ASN A 32 12.61 7.12 -9.44
CA ASN A 32 12.59 6.50 -8.11
C ASN A 32 13.19 5.09 -8.14
N ARG A 33 14.45 4.96 -7.77
CA ARG A 33 15.19 3.68 -7.76
C ARG A 33 14.68 2.66 -6.73
N LYS A 34 13.80 3.07 -5.80
CA LYS A 34 13.22 2.17 -4.79
C LYS A 34 12.04 1.36 -5.33
N LEU A 35 11.51 1.74 -6.49
CA LEU A 35 10.37 1.07 -7.12
C LEU A 35 10.83 0.33 -8.39
N PRO A 36 10.36 -0.91 -8.63
CA PRO A 36 10.66 -1.65 -9.87
C PRO A 36 10.25 -0.88 -11.14
N THR A 37 9.17 -0.11 -11.06
CA THR A 37 8.63 0.71 -12.16
C THR A 37 8.97 2.19 -12.01
N GLY A 38 9.96 2.52 -11.21
CA GLY A 38 10.29 3.91 -10.86
C GLY A 38 10.87 4.76 -12.00
N ALA A 39 11.19 4.15 -13.14
CA ALA A 39 11.67 4.85 -14.35
C ALA A 39 10.54 5.41 -15.23
N ILE A 40 9.29 5.03 -14.96
CA ILE A 40 8.12 5.44 -15.74
C ILE A 40 7.09 6.14 -14.85
N GLU A 41 6.22 6.91 -15.47
CA GLU A 41 5.06 7.55 -14.84
C GLU A 41 3.87 7.56 -15.79
N ILE A 42 2.69 7.79 -15.24
CA ILE A 42 1.45 7.85 -15.99
C ILE A 42 0.96 9.30 -16.02
N LEU A 43 0.90 9.88 -17.22
CA LEU A 43 0.19 11.14 -17.45
C LEU A 43 -1.30 10.84 -17.49
N ALA A 44 -2.00 11.18 -16.41
CA ALA A 44 -3.41 10.88 -16.26
C ALA A 44 -4.29 11.81 -17.11
N ASP A 45 -5.06 11.24 -18.01
CA ASP A 45 -6.10 11.93 -18.78
C ASP A 45 -7.44 11.86 -18.04
N GLU A 46 -7.76 10.71 -17.47
CA GLU A 46 -9.00 10.44 -16.75
C GLU A 46 -8.72 9.77 -15.41
N LEU A 47 -9.48 10.18 -14.39
CA LEU A 47 -9.44 9.63 -13.04
C LEU A 47 -10.86 9.29 -12.59
N LEU A 48 -11.07 8.04 -12.22
CA LEU A 48 -12.31 7.53 -11.65
C LEU A 48 -12.07 7.06 -10.22
N ILE A 49 -12.90 7.49 -9.30
CA ILE A 49 -12.95 6.94 -7.95
C ILE A 49 -13.93 5.78 -8.00
N LEU A 50 -13.44 4.56 -7.84
CA LEU A 50 -14.26 3.34 -7.84
C LEU A 50 -14.88 3.09 -6.47
N ASN A 51 -14.13 3.38 -5.42
CA ASN A 51 -14.62 3.30 -4.04
C ASN A 51 -13.82 4.25 -3.14
N ASP A 52 -14.49 4.84 -2.19
CA ASP A 52 -13.87 5.61 -1.12
C ASP A 52 -13.59 4.71 0.10
N ALA A 53 -12.76 5.19 0.99
CA ALA A 53 -12.43 4.49 2.24
C ALA A 53 -12.36 5.48 3.40
N LYS A 54 -12.71 4.99 4.58
CA LYS A 54 -12.44 5.73 5.82
C LYS A 54 -10.94 5.78 6.07
N VAL A 55 -10.48 6.87 6.66
CA VAL A 55 -9.08 7.00 7.04
C VAL A 55 -8.71 5.88 8.02
N PRO A 56 -7.66 5.09 7.75
CA PRO A 56 -7.21 4.06 8.68
C PRO A 56 -6.83 4.66 10.03
N PRO A 57 -7.04 3.95 11.15
CA PRO A 57 -6.73 4.43 12.50
C PRO A 57 -5.21 4.59 12.75
N PHE A 58 -4.38 4.04 11.87
CA PHE A 58 -2.92 4.16 11.89
C PHE A 58 -2.34 3.94 10.48
N GLN A 59 -1.11 4.40 10.28
CA GLN A 59 -0.40 4.21 9.01
C GLN A 59 0.00 2.75 8.81
N LEU A 60 -0.28 2.20 7.63
CA LEU A 60 0.02 0.81 7.27
C LEU A 60 1.45 0.64 6.76
N GLU A 61 1.95 1.65 6.04
CA GLU A 61 3.27 1.64 5.42
C GLU A 61 4.29 2.43 6.25
N VAL A 62 4.60 1.97 7.45
CA VAL A 62 5.69 2.54 8.24
C VAL A 62 6.90 1.62 8.14
N ALA A 63 7.98 2.12 7.56
CA ALA A 63 9.27 1.46 7.61
C ALA A 63 9.87 1.65 9.01
N GLY A 64 9.96 0.58 9.79
CA GLY A 64 10.54 0.57 11.12
C GLY A 64 9.53 0.46 12.26
N SER A 65 10.04 0.19 13.45
CA SER A 65 9.23 0.00 14.67
C SER A 65 8.91 1.31 15.41
N GLU A 66 9.51 2.43 15.00
CA GLU A 66 9.57 3.65 15.81
C GLU A 66 8.26 4.46 15.87
N ASN A 67 7.30 4.21 14.98
CA ASN A 67 6.01 4.91 14.94
C ASN A 67 4.82 3.96 14.86
N LEU A 68 4.86 2.89 15.63
CA LEU A 68 3.72 1.98 15.71
C LEU A 68 2.61 2.61 16.57
N ALA A 69 1.36 2.47 16.12
CA ALA A 69 0.21 2.74 16.95
C ALA A 69 0.24 1.88 18.23
N SER A 70 -0.49 2.28 19.27
CA SER A 70 -0.59 1.53 20.52
C SER A 70 -1.03 0.08 20.26
N GLU A 71 -0.58 -0.83 21.09
CA GLU A 71 -0.89 -2.26 20.94
C GLU A 71 -2.40 -2.51 20.95
N ASP A 72 -3.14 -1.84 21.82
CA ASP A 72 -4.61 -1.94 21.90
C ASP A 72 -5.27 -1.56 20.57
N THR A 73 -4.83 -0.48 19.93
CA THR A 73 -5.35 -0.06 18.63
C THR A 73 -5.01 -1.08 17.55
N ARG A 74 -3.82 -1.64 17.56
CA ARG A 74 -3.37 -2.65 16.61
C ARG A 74 -4.12 -3.97 16.78
N LEU A 75 -4.41 -4.37 18.01
CA LEU A 75 -5.21 -5.57 18.31
C LEU A 75 -6.66 -5.38 17.89
N LYS A 76 -7.24 -4.20 18.16
CA LYS A 76 -8.61 -3.88 17.74
C LYS A 76 -8.77 -3.91 16.20
N TYR A 77 -7.79 -3.41 15.48
CA TYR A 77 -7.79 -3.39 14.01
C TYR A 77 -6.77 -4.38 13.44
N ARG A 78 -6.76 -5.59 13.98
CA ARG A 78 -5.77 -6.63 13.66
C ARG A 78 -5.68 -6.93 12.17
N TYR A 79 -6.80 -6.93 11.46
CA TYR A 79 -6.85 -7.15 10.02
C TYR A 79 -6.09 -6.09 9.21
N LEU A 80 -6.01 -4.84 9.68
CA LEU A 80 -5.16 -3.81 9.09
C LEU A 80 -3.69 -4.01 9.46
N ASP A 81 -3.40 -4.31 10.72
CA ASP A 81 -2.03 -4.51 11.21
C ASP A 81 -1.36 -5.69 10.49
N LEU A 82 -2.11 -6.74 10.16
CA LEU A 82 -1.64 -7.89 9.39
C LEU A 82 -1.25 -7.57 7.93
N ARG A 83 -1.59 -6.40 7.42
CA ARG A 83 -1.13 -5.93 6.10
C ARG A 83 0.32 -5.48 6.11
N ARG A 84 0.91 -5.25 7.27
CA ARG A 84 2.32 -4.86 7.39
C ARG A 84 3.25 -5.99 6.96
N PRO A 85 4.29 -5.70 6.16
CA PRO A 85 5.22 -6.72 5.65
C PRO A 85 5.84 -7.57 6.74
N GLN A 86 6.23 -6.97 7.87
CA GLN A 86 6.82 -7.67 9.00
C GLN A 86 5.89 -8.73 9.59
N LEU A 87 4.63 -8.38 9.83
CA LEU A 87 3.65 -9.33 10.39
C LEU A 87 3.25 -10.40 9.38
N GLN A 88 3.15 -10.05 8.10
CA GLN A 88 2.95 -11.04 7.04
C GLN A 88 4.11 -12.04 6.99
N HIS A 89 5.35 -11.57 7.09
CA HIS A 89 6.52 -12.45 7.14
C HIS A 89 6.43 -13.41 8.33
N ASN A 90 6.15 -12.91 9.51
CA ASN A 90 6.05 -13.72 10.74
C ASN A 90 4.96 -14.79 10.64
N ILE A 91 3.77 -14.44 10.13
CA ILE A 91 2.67 -15.41 9.94
C ILE A 91 3.04 -16.46 8.89
N ARG A 92 3.63 -16.06 7.78
CA ARG A 92 4.08 -16.99 6.74
C ARG A 92 5.15 -17.95 7.25
N LEU A 93 6.11 -17.44 8.04
CA LEU A 93 7.14 -18.26 8.67
C LEU A 93 6.51 -19.29 9.63
N ARG A 94 5.61 -18.82 10.50
CA ARG A 94 4.86 -19.70 11.41
C ARG A 94 4.08 -20.78 10.66
N ALA A 95 3.36 -20.41 9.62
CA ALA A 95 2.59 -21.35 8.80
C ALA A 95 3.47 -22.42 8.17
N LYS A 96 4.64 -22.02 7.62
CA LYS A 96 5.62 -22.96 7.06
C LYS A 96 6.17 -23.91 8.10
N ALA A 97 6.53 -23.41 9.29
CA ALA A 97 7.04 -24.23 10.38
C ALA A 97 6.00 -25.26 10.82
N VAL A 98 4.75 -24.85 11.03
CA VAL A 98 3.67 -25.77 11.41
C VAL A 98 3.39 -26.80 10.31
N ALA A 99 3.40 -26.40 9.04
CA ALA A 99 3.22 -27.34 7.92
C ALA A 99 4.32 -28.41 7.91
N ARG A 100 5.59 -28.02 8.09
CA ARG A 100 6.72 -28.94 8.14
C ARG A 100 6.65 -29.91 9.32
N ILE A 101 6.24 -29.43 10.49
CA ILE A 101 6.03 -30.30 11.66
C ILE A 101 4.95 -31.35 11.35
N ARG A 102 3.84 -30.94 10.75
CA ARG A 102 2.75 -31.89 10.40
C ARG A 102 3.15 -32.89 9.32
N GLU A 103 3.95 -32.48 8.33
CA GLU A 103 4.49 -33.40 7.31
C GLU A 103 5.41 -34.46 7.91
N TYR A 104 6.18 -34.08 8.93
CA TYR A 104 7.11 -34.98 9.61
C TYR A 104 6.41 -35.99 10.56
N MET A 105 5.37 -35.56 11.22
CA MET A 105 4.59 -36.39 12.14
C MET A 105 3.59 -37.31 11.42
#